data_66aaabf403de7dec49735b75a75aee07
#
_entry.id   66aaabf403de7dec49735b75a75aee07
#
_cell.length_a   1.000
_cell.length_b   1.000
_cell.length_c   1.000
_cell.angle_alpha   90.00
_cell.angle_beta   90.00
_cell.angle_gamma   90.00
#
_symmetry.space_group_name_H-M   'P 1'
#
loop_
_entity.id
_entity.type
_entity.pdbx_description
1 polymer ?
#
loop_
_entity_poly.entity_id
_entity_poly.type
_entity_poly.pdbx_seq_one_letter_code
_entity_poly.pdbx_strand_id
1 'polypeptide(L)'
;MRPFSFFKIILLCLAIVVVDIITFYWLLSITQLITSSLIKNSIYIAFWVFTIGLITGIILLKSRLATMNTYRKQWLISSFYGLSVSSFVPKLIFATVVSILYFTNYVFSEKESLIIIPIIGLFSGFLPFFIIVYGIFRTLYRFKIRHLKIKFEGLPKNFEGLRIIHISDLHLGSFNFRYHILDRAIKLINNVAPDFIFFTGDLVNNYAWELKGWDKVLKQLSAKKGKYAVLGNHDYGDYSKWKSLKVKQSNFELIKYFYKKIDFKLLLNKADIVEIDGEKIAILGVENWGNPPFKQYGDLQKSLKNVTNIPFKILLSHDPSHWKEEVVEKTNIALTLSGHTHGMQAGIDLKNKNWSPIQYKYKHWAGLYKNNKQYLYVTRGLGWIGFPGRLGMRPEITFIELHK
;
A
#
# COMPACT_ATOMS: atom_id res chain seq x y z
N MET A 1 6.13 -11.40 4.59
CA MET A 1 7.07 -10.58 5.39
C MET A 1 8.26 -11.44 5.78
N ARG A 2 9.49 -11.00 5.47
CA ARG A 2 10.68 -11.66 6.05
C ARG A 2 10.56 -11.58 7.57
N PRO A 3 10.81 -12.65 8.32
CA PRO A 3 10.74 -12.60 9.77
C PRO A 3 11.75 -11.55 10.26
N PHE A 4 11.29 -10.58 11.04
CA PHE A 4 12.19 -9.64 11.69
C PHE A 4 13.24 -10.43 12.46
N SER A 5 14.51 -10.10 12.26
CA SER A 5 15.58 -10.71 13.05
C SER A 5 15.37 -10.33 14.53
N PHE A 6 15.78 -11.20 15.42
CA PHE A 6 15.69 -10.97 16.87
C PHE A 6 16.36 -9.64 17.25
N PHE A 7 17.52 -9.35 16.64
CA PHE A 7 18.25 -8.10 16.81
C PHE A 7 17.41 -6.85 16.48
N LYS A 8 16.67 -6.86 15.34
CA LYS A 8 15.81 -5.72 14.96
C LYS A 8 14.65 -5.49 15.93
N ILE A 9 14.17 -6.56 16.57
CA ILE A 9 13.10 -6.44 17.58
C ILE A 9 13.66 -5.86 18.87
N ILE A 10 14.84 -6.30 19.30
CA ILE A 10 15.51 -5.71 20.46
C ILE A 10 15.76 -4.21 20.22
N LEU A 11 16.28 -3.84 19.05
CA LEU A 11 16.52 -2.44 18.70
C LEU A 11 15.22 -1.61 18.71
N LEU A 12 14.11 -2.17 18.22
CA LEU A 12 12.80 -1.51 18.29
C LEU A 12 12.33 -1.33 19.74
N CYS A 13 12.45 -2.35 20.58
CA CYS A 13 12.07 -2.27 21.98
C CYS A 13 12.93 -1.24 22.74
N LEU A 14 14.23 -1.21 22.47
CA LEU A 14 15.13 -0.19 23.05
C LEU A 14 14.74 1.23 22.60
N ALA A 15 14.45 1.42 21.32
CA ALA A 15 13.99 2.70 20.80
C ALA A 15 12.69 3.16 21.47
N ILE A 16 11.72 2.25 21.67
CA ILE A 16 10.48 2.54 22.40
C ILE A 16 10.80 2.99 23.83
N VAL A 17 11.66 2.26 24.56
CA VAL A 17 12.02 2.59 25.95
C VAL A 17 12.68 3.95 26.02
N VAL A 18 13.64 4.26 25.15
CA VAL A 18 14.36 5.56 25.15
C VAL A 18 13.39 6.71 24.91
N VAL A 19 12.53 6.59 23.91
CA VAL A 19 11.51 7.63 23.62
C VAL A 19 10.53 7.77 24.78
N ASP A 20 10.12 6.66 25.39
CA ASP A 20 9.18 6.69 26.51
C ASP A 20 9.80 7.29 27.78
N ILE A 21 11.10 7.08 28.05
CA ILE A 21 11.81 7.74 29.16
C ILE A 21 11.82 9.26 28.97
N ILE A 22 12.18 9.74 27.77
CA ILE A 22 12.21 11.18 27.48
C ILE A 22 10.79 11.77 27.54
N THR A 23 9.81 11.07 26.98
CA THR A 23 8.40 11.50 27.03
C THR A 23 7.90 11.56 28.45
N PHE A 24 8.25 10.57 29.28
CA PHE A 24 7.85 10.50 30.70
C PHE A 24 8.47 11.65 31.51
N TYR A 25 9.73 12.00 31.25
CA TYR A 25 10.36 13.18 31.86
C TYR A 25 9.52 14.45 31.63
N TRP A 26 9.09 14.71 30.40
CA TRP A 26 8.22 15.83 30.08
C TRP A 26 6.80 15.67 30.63
N LEU A 27 6.30 14.45 30.75
CA LEU A 27 5.01 14.18 31.40
C LEU A 27 5.04 14.52 32.88
N LEU A 28 6.14 14.22 33.57
CA LEU A 28 6.31 14.62 34.97
C LEU A 28 6.21 16.14 35.12
N SER A 29 6.82 16.92 34.23
CA SER A 29 6.74 18.38 34.24
C SER A 29 5.31 18.91 34.08
N ILE A 30 4.54 18.37 33.09
CA ILE A 30 3.16 18.78 32.85
C ILE A 30 2.26 18.45 34.05
N THR A 31 2.46 17.27 34.61
CA THR A 31 1.60 16.76 35.71
C THR A 31 1.82 17.46 37.04
N GLN A 32 2.85 18.33 37.16
CA GLN A 32 3.01 19.19 38.34
C GLN A 32 1.79 20.09 38.58
N LEU A 33 1.07 20.46 37.53
CA LEU A 33 -0.18 21.25 37.62
C LEU A 33 -1.36 20.48 38.21
N ILE A 34 -1.28 19.16 38.29
CA ILE A 34 -2.34 18.34 38.87
C ILE A 34 -2.14 18.26 40.40
N THR A 35 -3.11 18.70 41.18
CA THR A 35 -3.02 18.70 42.65
C THR A 35 -3.23 17.30 43.24
N SER A 36 -4.07 16.50 42.64
CA SER A 36 -4.39 15.14 43.16
C SER A 36 -3.25 14.15 42.90
N SER A 37 -2.64 13.64 43.97
CA SER A 37 -1.63 12.59 43.88
C SER A 37 -2.15 11.29 43.28
N LEU A 38 -3.42 10.96 43.56
CA LEU A 38 -4.07 9.78 42.99
C LEU A 38 -4.13 9.86 41.47
N ILE A 39 -4.53 11.00 40.91
CA ILE A 39 -4.60 11.22 39.45
C ILE A 39 -3.20 11.13 38.84
N LYS A 40 -2.20 11.81 39.43
CA LYS A 40 -0.80 11.73 38.96
C LYS A 40 -0.31 10.29 38.88
N ASN A 41 -0.42 9.57 39.98
CA ASN A 41 0.06 8.20 40.06
C ASN A 41 -0.70 7.28 39.07
N SER A 42 -2.00 7.49 38.90
CA SER A 42 -2.77 6.74 37.91
C SER A 42 -2.27 6.98 36.47
N ILE A 43 -1.95 8.23 36.10
CA ILE A 43 -1.35 8.57 34.81
C ILE A 43 0.01 7.87 34.63
N TYR A 44 0.88 7.92 35.64
CA TYR A 44 2.21 7.30 35.57
C TYR A 44 2.13 5.78 35.44
N ILE A 45 1.27 5.16 36.24
CA ILE A 45 1.03 3.71 36.18
C ILE A 45 0.49 3.34 34.79
N ALA A 46 -0.52 4.04 34.30
CA ALA A 46 -1.12 3.77 32.99
C ALA A 46 -0.08 3.90 31.86
N PHE A 47 0.78 4.93 31.91
CA PHE A 47 1.85 5.14 30.94
C PHE A 47 2.81 3.94 30.89
N TRP A 48 3.34 3.52 32.03
CA TRP A 48 4.32 2.44 32.08
C TRP A 48 3.69 1.05 31.86
N VAL A 49 2.48 0.80 32.36
CA VAL A 49 1.73 -0.44 32.08
C VAL A 49 1.53 -0.60 30.58
N PHE A 50 1.18 0.48 29.88
CA PHE A 50 1.03 0.43 28.42
C PHE A 50 2.38 0.09 27.74
N THR A 51 3.47 0.78 28.09
CA THR A 51 4.79 0.53 27.51
C THR A 51 5.28 -0.89 27.75
N ILE A 52 5.22 -1.35 29.02
CA ILE A 52 5.62 -2.72 29.38
C ILE A 52 4.75 -3.73 28.67
N GLY A 53 3.43 -3.52 28.62
CA GLY A 53 2.49 -4.40 27.92
C GLY A 53 2.77 -4.48 26.42
N LEU A 54 3.08 -3.35 25.77
CA LEU A 54 3.43 -3.31 24.35
C LEU A 54 4.72 -4.11 24.07
N ILE A 55 5.79 -3.85 24.84
CA ILE A 55 7.07 -4.54 24.69
C ILE A 55 6.93 -6.04 24.94
N THR A 56 6.29 -6.40 26.05
CA THR A 56 6.03 -7.81 26.40
C THR A 56 5.23 -8.49 25.29
N GLY A 57 4.19 -7.83 24.79
CA GLY A 57 3.38 -8.33 23.67
C GLY A 57 4.19 -8.55 22.39
N ILE A 58 5.09 -7.63 22.04
CA ILE A 58 5.99 -7.77 20.88
C ILE A 58 6.93 -8.98 21.05
N ILE A 59 7.52 -9.15 22.23
CA ILE A 59 8.43 -10.26 22.54
C ILE A 59 7.67 -11.60 22.52
N LEU A 60 6.52 -11.68 23.17
CA LEU A 60 5.67 -12.88 23.19
C LEU A 60 5.15 -13.22 21.80
N LEU A 61 4.75 -12.22 21.01
CA LEU A 61 4.36 -12.44 19.63
C LEU A 61 5.51 -13.07 18.84
N LYS A 62 6.72 -12.53 18.98
CA LYS A 62 7.90 -13.05 18.29
C LYS A 62 8.22 -14.50 18.67
N SER A 63 8.17 -14.82 19.96
CA SER A 63 8.48 -16.18 20.45
C SER A 63 7.50 -17.21 19.91
N ARG A 64 6.22 -16.86 19.76
CA ARG A 64 5.14 -17.75 19.31
C ARG A 64 4.86 -17.73 17.81
N LEU A 65 5.54 -16.88 17.02
CA LEU A 65 5.29 -16.74 15.57
C LEU A 65 5.42 -18.06 14.79
N ALA A 66 6.28 -18.97 15.22
CA ALA A 66 6.52 -20.25 14.54
C ALA A 66 5.35 -21.24 14.69
N THR A 67 4.64 -21.19 15.81
CA THR A 67 3.57 -22.13 16.16
C THR A 67 2.17 -21.63 15.80
N MET A 68 2.04 -20.32 15.50
CA MET A 68 0.76 -19.73 15.15
C MET A 68 0.31 -20.09 13.73
N ASN A 69 -1.02 -20.27 13.55
CA ASN A 69 -1.57 -20.35 12.21
C ASN A 69 -1.36 -19.03 11.45
N THR A 70 -1.30 -19.11 10.13
CA THR A 70 -0.93 -17.98 9.24
C THR A 70 -1.89 -16.80 9.35
N TYR A 71 -3.19 -17.05 9.50
CA TYR A 71 -4.21 -16.00 9.65
C TYR A 71 -4.02 -15.20 10.96
N ARG A 72 -3.97 -15.88 12.11
CA ARG A 72 -3.76 -15.23 13.41
C ARG A 72 -2.45 -14.46 13.45
N LYS A 73 -1.41 -15.04 12.83
CA LYS A 73 -0.09 -14.41 12.70
C LYS A 73 -0.15 -13.08 11.95
N GLN A 74 -0.79 -13.04 10.78
CA GLN A 74 -0.91 -11.81 9.99
C GLN A 74 -1.68 -10.74 10.75
N TRP A 75 -2.80 -11.11 11.34
CA TRP A 75 -3.63 -10.18 12.12
C TRP A 75 -2.87 -9.59 13.31
N LEU A 76 -2.20 -10.42 14.12
CA LEU A 76 -1.43 -9.95 15.28
C LEU A 76 -0.25 -9.06 14.87
N ILE A 77 0.53 -9.45 13.84
CA ILE A 77 1.64 -8.62 13.35
C ILE A 77 1.13 -7.24 12.91
N SER A 78 0.05 -7.18 12.14
CA SER A 78 -0.53 -5.93 11.68
C SER A 78 -1.04 -5.07 12.84
N SER A 79 -1.73 -5.69 13.82
CA SER A 79 -2.26 -5.00 15.00
C SER A 79 -1.15 -4.43 15.88
N PHE A 80 -0.12 -5.23 16.19
CA PHE A 80 1.02 -4.75 16.98
C PHE A 80 1.84 -3.69 16.22
N TYR A 81 1.95 -3.80 14.90
CA TYR A 81 2.60 -2.77 14.10
C TYR A 81 1.81 -1.46 14.16
N GLY A 82 0.50 -1.50 13.97
CA GLY A 82 -0.37 -0.33 14.11
C GLY A 82 -0.27 0.31 15.49
N LEU A 83 -0.33 -0.50 16.56
CA LEU A 83 -0.24 -0.03 17.94
C LEU A 83 1.14 0.59 18.24
N SER A 84 2.22 -0.04 17.80
CA SER A 84 3.58 0.48 17.96
C SER A 84 3.76 1.83 17.26
N VAL A 85 3.31 1.96 16.02
CA VAL A 85 3.39 3.22 15.27
C VAL A 85 2.53 4.30 15.92
N SER A 86 1.31 3.95 16.37
CA SER A 86 0.39 4.91 17.02
C SER A 86 0.90 5.42 18.36
N SER A 87 1.74 4.66 19.05
CA SER A 87 2.38 5.08 20.30
C SER A 87 3.72 5.77 20.08
N PHE A 88 4.61 5.14 19.33
CA PHE A 88 6.00 5.56 19.18
C PHE A 88 6.14 6.88 18.40
N VAL A 89 5.46 7.03 17.24
CA VAL A 89 5.64 8.20 16.38
C VAL A 89 5.17 9.50 17.05
N PRO A 90 3.98 9.57 17.66
CA PRO A 90 3.55 10.77 18.38
C PRO A 90 4.46 11.16 19.54
N LYS A 91 4.90 10.17 20.33
CA LYS A 91 5.81 10.39 21.46
C LYS A 91 7.20 10.86 20.99
N LEU A 92 7.72 10.27 19.91
CA LEU A 92 8.99 10.70 19.33
C LEU A 92 8.94 12.16 18.86
N ILE A 93 7.87 12.55 18.15
CA ILE A 93 7.68 13.92 17.68
C ILE A 93 7.53 14.87 18.88
N PHE A 94 6.70 14.52 19.84
CA PHE A 94 6.52 15.29 21.07
C PHE A 94 7.85 15.49 21.81
N ALA A 95 8.56 14.40 22.12
CA ALA A 95 9.81 14.44 22.85
C ALA A 95 10.88 15.28 22.13
N THR A 96 10.98 15.12 20.80
CA THR A 96 11.93 15.88 19.97
C THR A 96 11.60 17.36 19.95
N VAL A 97 10.34 17.72 19.65
CA VAL A 97 9.90 19.12 19.55
C VAL A 97 10.04 19.82 20.90
N VAL A 98 9.57 19.19 21.98
CA VAL A 98 9.66 19.79 23.33
C VAL A 98 11.11 19.97 23.77
N SER A 99 11.96 18.97 23.53
CA SER A 99 13.37 19.07 23.86
C SER A 99 14.06 20.21 23.08
N ILE A 100 13.82 20.32 21.77
CA ILE A 100 14.39 21.44 20.98
C ILE A 100 13.90 22.78 21.52
N LEU A 101 12.60 22.95 21.72
CA LEU A 101 12.04 24.20 22.23
C LEU A 101 12.59 24.57 23.63
N TYR A 102 12.77 23.59 24.49
CA TYR A 102 13.33 23.79 25.80
C TYR A 102 14.79 24.26 25.75
N PHE A 103 15.64 23.59 25.02
CA PHE A 103 17.07 23.93 24.91
C PHE A 103 17.35 25.19 24.08
N THR A 104 16.40 25.64 23.26
CA THR A 104 16.48 26.89 22.50
C THR A 104 15.67 28.03 23.12
N ASN A 105 15.16 27.83 24.36
CA ASN A 105 14.31 28.80 25.02
C ASN A 105 15.15 29.98 25.57
N TYR A 106 14.75 31.20 25.22
CA TYR A 106 15.23 32.46 25.81
C TYR A 106 14.10 33.42 26.18
N VAL A 107 12.86 32.93 26.17
CA VAL A 107 11.65 33.74 26.43
C VAL A 107 11.15 33.52 27.84
N PHE A 108 11.14 32.27 28.30
CA PHE A 108 10.64 31.89 29.61
C PHE A 108 11.77 31.63 30.59
N SER A 109 11.51 31.91 31.87
CA SER A 109 12.40 31.45 32.93
C SER A 109 12.54 29.93 32.97
N GLU A 110 13.55 29.41 33.62
CA GLU A 110 13.76 27.97 33.72
C GLU A 110 12.53 27.22 34.28
N LYS A 111 11.93 27.76 35.36
CA LYS A 111 10.73 27.16 35.99
C LYS A 111 9.51 27.20 35.06
N GLU A 112 9.28 28.31 34.37
CA GLU A 112 8.14 28.46 33.43
C GLU A 112 8.33 27.56 32.22
N SER A 113 9.55 27.47 31.70
CA SER A 113 9.85 26.65 30.50
C SER A 113 9.60 25.17 30.72
N LEU A 114 9.85 24.64 31.92
CA LEU A 114 9.55 23.25 32.26
C LEU A 114 8.06 22.90 32.22
N ILE A 115 7.17 23.88 32.29
CA ILE A 115 5.73 23.67 32.30
C ILE A 115 5.10 24.12 30.95
N ILE A 116 5.40 25.35 30.51
CA ILE A 116 4.74 25.96 29.36
C ILE A 116 5.16 25.24 28.06
N ILE A 117 6.43 24.96 27.88
CA ILE A 117 6.94 24.33 26.65
C ILE A 117 6.38 22.94 26.45
N PRO A 118 6.37 22.01 27.43
CA PRO A 118 5.74 20.71 27.26
C PRO A 118 4.22 20.78 27.02
N ILE A 119 3.51 21.74 27.65
CA ILE A 119 2.07 21.92 27.38
C ILE A 119 1.83 22.35 25.93
N ILE A 120 2.57 23.35 25.44
CA ILE A 120 2.51 23.75 24.03
C ILE A 120 2.89 22.60 23.13
N GLY A 121 3.92 21.85 23.52
CA GLY A 121 4.41 20.68 22.80
C GLY A 121 3.42 19.53 22.70
N LEU A 122 2.41 19.44 23.57
CA LEU A 122 1.36 18.40 23.47
C LEU A 122 0.68 18.36 22.10
N PHE A 123 0.49 19.52 21.46
CA PHE A 123 -0.07 19.59 20.11
C PHE A 123 0.79 18.83 19.09
N SER A 124 2.11 18.84 19.24
CA SER A 124 3.03 18.14 18.36
C SER A 124 2.92 16.62 18.46
N GLY A 125 2.47 16.09 19.61
CA GLY A 125 2.19 14.67 19.82
C GLY A 125 0.76 14.27 19.46
N PHE A 126 -0.23 15.05 19.91
CA PHE A 126 -1.64 14.72 19.67
C PHE A 126 -2.04 14.78 18.19
N LEU A 127 -1.54 15.79 17.44
CA LEU A 127 -1.89 15.91 16.03
C LEU A 127 -1.50 14.66 15.21
N PRO A 128 -0.24 14.18 15.22
CA PRO A 128 0.10 12.95 14.53
C PRO A 128 -0.62 11.71 15.09
N PHE A 129 -0.90 11.66 16.39
CA PHE A 129 -1.70 10.58 16.97
C PHE A 129 -3.09 10.49 16.33
N PHE A 130 -3.81 11.61 16.28
CA PHE A 130 -5.15 11.63 15.65
C PHE A 130 -5.09 11.35 14.15
N ILE A 131 -4.06 11.84 13.44
CA ILE A 131 -3.86 11.53 12.01
C ILE A 131 -3.67 10.01 11.82
N ILE A 132 -2.86 9.36 12.67
CA ILE A 132 -2.62 7.92 12.59
C ILE A 132 -3.90 7.14 12.89
N VAL A 133 -4.61 7.47 13.97
CA VAL A 133 -5.87 6.84 14.34
C VAL A 133 -6.91 7.00 13.22
N TYR A 134 -7.06 8.21 12.68
CA TYR A 134 -7.92 8.47 11.52
C TYR A 134 -7.50 7.65 10.29
N GLY A 135 -6.20 7.53 10.04
CA GLY A 135 -5.63 6.73 8.97
C GLY A 135 -5.98 5.24 9.07
N ILE A 136 -5.97 4.70 10.29
CA ILE A 136 -6.30 3.29 10.57
C ILE A 136 -7.81 3.04 10.41
N PHE A 137 -8.64 3.90 10.99
CA PHE A 137 -10.07 3.61 11.10
C PHE A 137 -10.95 4.22 10.00
N ARG A 138 -10.46 5.25 9.30
CA ARG A 138 -11.31 5.98 8.32
C ARG A 138 -10.72 6.02 6.92
N THR A 139 -9.43 6.28 6.76
CA THR A 139 -8.84 6.51 5.44
C THR A 139 -8.93 5.28 4.54
N LEU A 140 -8.80 4.08 5.11
CA LEU A 140 -8.89 2.79 4.39
C LEU A 140 -10.20 2.60 3.62
N TYR A 141 -11.27 3.26 4.05
CA TYR A 141 -12.62 3.12 3.48
C TYR A 141 -13.01 4.28 2.56
N ARG A 142 -12.11 5.26 2.37
CA ARG A 142 -12.37 6.46 1.58
C ARG A 142 -11.74 6.35 0.20
N PHE A 143 -12.28 5.44 -0.62
CA PHE A 143 -11.83 5.27 -2.00
C PHE A 143 -11.89 6.60 -2.77
N LYS A 144 -10.85 6.86 -3.57
CA LYS A 144 -10.73 8.05 -4.42
C LYS A 144 -10.68 7.61 -5.87
N ILE A 145 -11.62 8.10 -6.69
CA ILE A 145 -11.52 7.96 -8.14
C ILE A 145 -10.62 9.07 -8.66
N ARG A 146 -9.62 8.70 -9.47
CA ARG A 146 -8.78 9.63 -10.22
C ARG A 146 -9.14 9.54 -11.67
N HIS A 147 -9.58 10.65 -12.22
CA HIS A 147 -9.93 10.78 -13.62
C HIS A 147 -8.71 11.28 -14.40
N LEU A 148 -8.37 10.56 -15.47
CA LEU A 148 -7.28 10.88 -16.37
C LEU A 148 -7.79 10.84 -17.81
N LYS A 149 -7.50 11.89 -18.56
CA LYS A 149 -7.67 11.92 -20.00
C LYS A 149 -6.27 11.95 -20.61
N ILE A 150 -5.94 10.93 -21.38
CA ILE A 150 -4.60 10.80 -21.97
C ILE A 150 -4.72 10.80 -23.49
N LYS A 151 -4.01 11.73 -24.12
CA LYS A 151 -3.98 11.85 -25.58
C LYS A 151 -2.83 11.03 -26.16
N PHE A 152 -3.14 10.27 -27.20
CA PHE A 152 -2.18 9.46 -27.95
C PHE A 152 -2.36 9.68 -29.46
N GLU A 153 -1.39 10.28 -30.11
CA GLU A 153 -1.42 10.48 -31.58
C GLU A 153 -1.60 9.17 -32.36
N GLY A 154 -1.08 8.05 -31.80
CA GLY A 154 -1.15 6.72 -32.41
C GLY A 154 -2.38 5.89 -32.02
N LEU A 155 -3.36 6.46 -31.30
CA LEU A 155 -4.56 5.72 -30.92
C LEU A 155 -5.42 5.47 -32.18
N PRO A 156 -5.81 4.20 -32.46
CA PRO A 156 -6.74 3.90 -33.53
C PRO A 156 -8.10 4.60 -33.28
N LYS A 157 -8.75 5.06 -34.34
CA LYS A 157 -9.94 5.93 -34.27
C LYS A 157 -11.12 5.29 -33.53
N ASN A 158 -11.33 3.99 -33.70
CA ASN A 158 -12.42 3.26 -33.07
C ASN A 158 -12.21 2.99 -31.57
N PHE A 159 -11.02 3.40 -31.04
CA PHE A 159 -10.71 3.36 -29.61
C PHE A 159 -10.76 4.75 -28.96
N GLU A 160 -11.20 5.80 -29.69
CA GLU A 160 -11.43 7.12 -29.10
C GLU A 160 -12.49 7.05 -28.01
N GLY A 161 -12.21 7.68 -26.87
CA GLY A 161 -13.11 7.67 -25.70
C GLY A 161 -13.15 6.36 -24.94
N LEU A 162 -12.22 5.41 -25.19
CA LEU A 162 -12.16 4.13 -24.47
C LEU A 162 -11.97 4.34 -22.97
N ARG A 163 -12.84 3.73 -22.17
CA ARG A 163 -12.92 3.86 -20.72
C ARG A 163 -12.26 2.68 -20.02
N ILE A 164 -11.21 2.96 -19.29
CA ILE A 164 -10.44 1.94 -18.57
C ILE A 164 -10.48 2.24 -17.08
N ILE A 165 -10.83 1.23 -16.28
CA ILE A 165 -10.56 1.23 -14.85
C ILE A 165 -9.26 0.47 -14.60
N HIS A 166 -8.34 1.10 -13.91
CA HIS A 166 -7.12 0.48 -13.39
C HIS A 166 -7.17 0.39 -11.87
N ILE A 167 -7.02 -0.81 -11.36
CA ILE A 167 -6.94 -1.15 -9.92
C ILE A 167 -5.74 -2.05 -9.68
N SER A 168 -5.23 -2.07 -8.45
CA SER A 168 -4.07 -2.87 -8.05
C SER A 168 -4.02 -3.08 -6.54
N ASP A 169 -3.18 -3.98 -6.10
CA ASP A 169 -2.74 -4.09 -4.71
C ASP A 169 -3.92 -4.22 -3.73
N LEU A 170 -4.75 -5.22 -3.93
CA LEU A 170 -5.89 -5.50 -3.06
C LEU A 170 -5.46 -6.05 -1.70
N HIS A 171 -4.47 -6.96 -1.68
CA HIS A 171 -4.00 -7.59 -0.43
C HIS A 171 -5.15 -8.11 0.43
N LEU A 172 -6.00 -8.97 -0.13
CA LEU A 172 -7.27 -9.41 0.45
C LEU A 172 -7.15 -9.98 1.86
N GLY A 173 -6.02 -10.60 2.20
CA GLY A 173 -5.74 -11.06 3.56
C GLY A 173 -5.72 -9.96 4.61
N SER A 174 -5.47 -8.72 4.22
CA SER A 174 -5.46 -7.57 5.14
C SER A 174 -6.87 -7.13 5.54
N PHE A 175 -7.88 -7.36 4.69
CA PHE A 175 -9.28 -7.02 4.98
C PHE A 175 -9.93 -7.90 6.04
N ASN A 176 -9.30 -9.02 6.39
CA ASN A 176 -9.76 -9.88 7.46
C ASN A 176 -11.23 -10.32 7.30
N PHE A 177 -11.60 -10.74 6.07
CA PHE A 177 -12.96 -11.16 5.67
C PHE A 177 -14.05 -10.08 5.83
N ARG A 178 -13.68 -8.82 5.90
CA ARG A 178 -14.64 -7.70 5.90
C ARG A 178 -15.06 -7.37 4.46
N TYR A 179 -15.84 -8.24 3.87
CA TYR A 179 -16.24 -8.21 2.46
C TYR A 179 -16.91 -6.89 2.05
N HIS A 180 -17.76 -6.33 2.92
CA HIS A 180 -18.52 -5.10 2.68
C HIS A 180 -17.65 -3.86 2.40
N ILE A 181 -16.38 -3.91 2.76
CA ILE A 181 -15.47 -2.77 2.51
C ILE A 181 -15.33 -2.50 1.01
N LEU A 182 -15.21 -3.56 0.20
CA LEU A 182 -15.04 -3.42 -1.24
C LEU A 182 -16.35 -3.16 -2.00
N ASP A 183 -17.52 -3.35 -1.38
CA ASP A 183 -18.82 -3.11 -2.03
C ASP A 183 -18.92 -1.67 -2.56
N ARG A 184 -18.42 -0.70 -1.77
CA ARG A 184 -18.38 0.69 -2.20
C ARG A 184 -17.44 0.91 -3.38
N ALA A 185 -16.26 0.29 -3.37
CA ALA A 185 -15.31 0.38 -4.48
C ALA A 185 -15.91 -0.20 -5.76
N ILE A 186 -16.56 -1.37 -5.66
CA ILE A 186 -17.22 -2.03 -6.79
C ILE A 186 -18.34 -1.18 -7.36
N LYS A 187 -19.21 -0.61 -6.51
CA LYS A 187 -20.26 0.32 -6.95
C LYS A 187 -19.68 1.53 -7.68
N LEU A 188 -18.61 2.12 -7.16
CA LEU A 188 -17.93 3.25 -7.79
C LEU A 188 -17.35 2.86 -9.17
N ILE A 189 -16.76 1.67 -9.30
CA ILE A 189 -16.21 1.15 -10.55
C ILE A 189 -17.32 0.89 -11.56
N ASN A 190 -18.38 0.18 -11.16
CA ASN A 190 -19.45 -0.21 -12.06
C ASN A 190 -20.27 1.01 -12.55
N ASN A 191 -20.42 2.05 -11.71
CA ASN A 191 -21.12 3.28 -12.09
C ASN A 191 -20.43 4.06 -13.23
N VAL A 192 -19.12 3.86 -13.42
CA VAL A 192 -18.39 4.46 -14.57
C VAL A 192 -18.68 3.72 -15.87
N ALA A 193 -19.27 2.52 -15.79
CA ALA A 193 -19.52 1.63 -16.93
C ALA A 193 -18.29 1.47 -17.84
N PRO A 194 -17.14 0.96 -17.32
CA PRO A 194 -15.89 0.89 -18.05
C PRO A 194 -15.96 -0.12 -19.20
N ASP A 195 -15.18 0.13 -20.24
CA ASP A 195 -14.96 -0.84 -21.32
C ASP A 195 -14.03 -1.95 -20.85
N PHE A 196 -12.98 -1.60 -20.12
CA PHE A 196 -12.03 -2.55 -19.54
C PHE A 196 -11.77 -2.29 -18.05
N ILE A 197 -11.51 -3.39 -17.33
CA ILE A 197 -10.92 -3.33 -15.99
C ILE A 197 -9.57 -4.02 -16.03
N PHE A 198 -8.51 -3.28 -15.67
CA PHE A 198 -7.15 -3.80 -15.56
C PHE A 198 -6.73 -3.90 -14.11
N PHE A 199 -6.23 -5.07 -13.73
CA PHE A 199 -5.73 -5.36 -12.40
C PHE A 199 -4.23 -5.68 -12.45
N THR A 200 -3.41 -4.85 -11.85
CA THR A 200 -1.96 -4.95 -11.94
C THR A 200 -1.28 -5.65 -10.76
N GLY A 201 -1.92 -6.67 -10.21
CA GLY A 201 -1.29 -7.62 -9.29
C GLY A 201 -1.43 -7.30 -7.81
N ASP A 202 -0.83 -8.14 -6.98
CA ASP A 202 -0.91 -8.15 -5.53
C ASP A 202 -2.36 -8.31 -5.02
N LEU A 203 -2.98 -9.40 -5.45
CA LEU A 203 -4.31 -9.80 -5.00
C LEU A 203 -4.31 -10.28 -3.55
N VAL A 204 -3.29 -11.01 -3.15
CA VAL A 204 -3.12 -11.58 -1.80
C VAL A 204 -1.87 -11.05 -1.10
N ASN A 205 -1.74 -11.30 0.20
CA ASN A 205 -0.48 -11.06 0.90
C ASN A 205 0.54 -12.18 0.64
N ASN A 206 0.10 -13.44 0.54
CA ASN A 206 0.92 -14.61 0.21
C ASN A 206 0.10 -15.89 -0.06
N TYR A 207 -1.13 -16.00 0.48
CA TYR A 207 -1.80 -17.28 0.62
C TYR A 207 -3.14 -17.34 -0.09
N ALA A 208 -3.41 -18.42 -0.80
CA ALA A 208 -4.68 -18.65 -1.47
C ALA A 208 -5.89 -18.70 -0.51
N TRP A 209 -5.72 -19.09 0.76
CA TRP A 209 -6.79 -19.06 1.74
C TRP A 209 -7.33 -17.64 1.99
N GLU A 210 -6.53 -16.60 1.71
CA GLU A 210 -6.93 -15.19 1.82
C GLU A 210 -8.08 -14.84 0.85
N LEU A 211 -8.24 -15.63 -0.21
CA LEU A 211 -9.26 -15.47 -1.26
C LEU A 211 -10.64 -15.98 -0.86
N LYS A 212 -10.76 -16.68 0.27
CA LYS A 212 -12.01 -17.32 0.69
C LYS A 212 -13.15 -16.29 0.77
N GLY A 213 -14.23 -16.53 0.01
CA GLY A 213 -15.45 -15.71 0.00
C GLY A 213 -15.36 -14.42 -0.83
N TRP A 214 -14.18 -14.00 -1.28
CA TRP A 214 -14.00 -12.80 -2.09
C TRP A 214 -14.47 -12.96 -3.54
N ASP A 215 -14.65 -14.18 -4.01
CA ASP A 215 -15.20 -14.45 -5.33
C ASP A 215 -16.60 -13.85 -5.51
N LYS A 216 -17.46 -13.94 -4.48
CA LYS A 216 -18.82 -13.36 -4.49
C LYS A 216 -18.81 -11.84 -4.63
N VAL A 217 -17.79 -11.20 -4.10
CA VAL A 217 -17.61 -9.74 -4.12
C VAL A 217 -16.97 -9.29 -5.42
N LEU A 218 -15.81 -9.84 -5.78
CA LEU A 218 -15.05 -9.40 -6.95
C LEU A 218 -15.68 -9.81 -8.29
N LYS A 219 -16.52 -10.85 -8.31
CA LYS A 219 -17.28 -11.21 -9.50
C LYS A 219 -18.31 -10.15 -9.91
N GLN A 220 -18.70 -9.26 -9.00
CA GLN A 220 -19.61 -8.15 -9.30
C GLN A 220 -18.95 -7.02 -10.12
N LEU A 221 -17.62 -7.04 -10.28
CA LEU A 221 -16.93 -6.10 -11.17
C LEU A 221 -17.34 -6.35 -12.61
N SER A 222 -17.90 -5.31 -13.25
CA SER A 222 -18.44 -5.38 -14.60
C SER A 222 -17.67 -4.47 -15.55
N ALA A 223 -17.30 -5.01 -16.71
CA ALA A 223 -16.70 -4.29 -17.81
C ALA A 223 -17.34 -4.74 -19.13
N LYS A 224 -17.53 -3.81 -20.09
CA LYS A 224 -18.23 -4.10 -21.35
C LYS A 224 -17.46 -5.01 -22.29
N LYS A 225 -16.12 -4.88 -22.32
CA LYS A 225 -15.25 -5.57 -23.29
C LYS A 225 -14.32 -6.60 -22.65
N GLY A 226 -14.00 -6.47 -21.37
CA GLY A 226 -13.17 -7.47 -20.69
C GLY A 226 -12.47 -7.00 -19.43
N LYS A 227 -12.00 -7.99 -18.67
CA LYS A 227 -11.22 -7.81 -17.46
C LYS A 227 -9.89 -8.53 -17.60
N TYR A 228 -8.77 -7.83 -17.44
CA TYR A 228 -7.42 -8.37 -17.57
C TYR A 228 -6.62 -8.18 -16.31
N ALA A 229 -5.76 -9.14 -16.00
CA ALA A 229 -4.93 -9.09 -14.81
C ALA A 229 -3.50 -9.57 -15.09
N VAL A 230 -2.57 -9.11 -14.27
CA VAL A 230 -1.23 -9.68 -14.09
C VAL A 230 -0.99 -9.98 -12.62
N LEU A 231 0.09 -10.70 -12.31
CA LEU A 231 0.48 -11.01 -10.94
C LEU A 231 1.46 -9.97 -10.41
N GLY A 232 1.35 -9.68 -9.09
CA GLY A 232 2.34 -8.93 -8.35
C GLY A 232 3.27 -9.86 -7.56
N ASN A 233 4.27 -9.26 -6.90
CA ASN A 233 5.29 -10.01 -6.18
C ASN A 233 4.76 -10.81 -4.99
N HIS A 234 3.63 -10.41 -4.40
CA HIS A 234 3.00 -11.12 -3.29
C HIS A 234 2.22 -12.37 -3.73
N ASP A 235 1.74 -12.40 -4.97
CA ASP A 235 0.93 -13.51 -5.48
C ASP A 235 1.71 -14.82 -5.64
N TYR A 236 3.05 -14.78 -5.70
CA TYR A 236 3.91 -15.97 -5.77
C TYR A 236 4.16 -16.64 -4.41
N GLY A 237 3.76 -16.01 -3.29
CA GLY A 237 3.97 -16.53 -1.95
C GLY A 237 5.45 -16.59 -1.51
N ASP A 238 6.33 -15.80 -2.13
CA ASP A 238 7.78 -15.81 -1.89
C ASP A 238 8.17 -15.24 -0.51
N TYR A 239 7.28 -14.54 0.16
CA TYR A 239 7.53 -13.94 1.47
C TYR A 239 7.16 -14.85 2.64
N SER A 240 6.78 -16.09 2.36
CA SER A 240 6.38 -17.09 3.36
C SER A 240 7.28 -18.30 3.36
N LYS A 241 7.36 -18.95 4.52
CA LYS A 241 7.98 -20.27 4.65
C LYS A 241 6.92 -21.33 4.34
N TRP A 242 7.25 -22.25 3.44
CA TRP A 242 6.39 -23.33 2.99
C TRP A 242 6.90 -24.69 3.50
N LYS A 243 5.98 -25.58 3.81
CA LYS A 243 6.35 -26.96 4.22
C LYS A 243 7.07 -27.74 3.12
N SER A 244 6.72 -27.47 1.85
CA SER A 244 7.37 -28.04 0.67
C SER A 244 7.12 -27.16 -0.57
N LEU A 245 7.91 -27.35 -1.62
CA LEU A 245 7.70 -26.69 -2.92
C LEU A 245 6.35 -27.06 -3.53
N LYS A 246 5.87 -28.29 -3.34
CA LYS A 246 4.55 -28.74 -3.81
C LYS A 246 3.42 -27.94 -3.17
N VAL A 247 3.49 -27.65 -1.86
CA VAL A 247 2.49 -26.83 -1.17
C VAL A 247 2.51 -25.37 -1.68
N LYS A 248 3.70 -24.83 -1.92
CA LYS A 248 3.84 -23.50 -2.52
C LYS A 248 3.22 -23.44 -3.92
N GLN A 249 3.53 -24.44 -4.75
CA GLN A 249 2.98 -24.52 -6.11
C GLN A 249 1.46 -24.66 -6.09
N SER A 250 0.89 -25.51 -5.24
CA SER A 250 -0.57 -25.63 -5.09
C SER A 250 -1.22 -24.30 -4.68
N ASN A 251 -0.59 -23.53 -3.78
CA ASN A 251 -1.05 -22.20 -3.39
C ASN A 251 -1.07 -21.26 -4.60
N PHE A 252 -0.01 -21.27 -5.40
CA PHE A 252 0.10 -20.43 -6.60
C PHE A 252 -0.96 -20.78 -7.65
N GLU A 253 -1.19 -22.08 -7.90
CA GLU A 253 -2.23 -22.52 -8.84
C GLU A 253 -3.63 -22.10 -8.38
N LEU A 254 -3.92 -22.17 -7.07
CA LEU A 254 -5.22 -21.70 -6.52
C LEU A 254 -5.40 -20.19 -6.71
N ILE A 255 -4.34 -19.39 -6.58
CA ILE A 255 -4.40 -17.94 -6.83
C ILE A 255 -4.68 -17.66 -8.30
N LYS A 256 -3.99 -18.36 -9.23
CA LYS A 256 -4.26 -18.23 -10.67
C LYS A 256 -5.68 -18.65 -11.03
N TYR A 257 -6.16 -19.76 -10.47
CA TYR A 257 -7.54 -20.23 -10.68
C TYR A 257 -8.58 -19.22 -10.19
N PHE A 258 -8.30 -18.50 -9.11
CA PHE A 258 -9.20 -17.49 -8.60
C PHE A 258 -9.46 -16.36 -9.59
N TYR A 259 -8.45 -15.88 -10.33
CA TYR A 259 -8.65 -14.89 -11.38
C TYR A 259 -9.67 -15.36 -12.43
N LYS A 260 -9.58 -16.64 -12.85
CA LYS A 260 -10.58 -17.24 -13.75
C LYS A 260 -11.97 -17.25 -13.11
N LYS A 261 -12.05 -17.56 -11.80
CA LYS A 261 -13.33 -17.61 -11.06
C LYS A 261 -14.05 -16.27 -10.99
N ILE A 262 -13.29 -15.15 -11.02
CA ILE A 262 -13.81 -13.78 -11.01
C ILE A 262 -13.82 -13.13 -12.40
N ASP A 263 -13.72 -13.95 -13.46
CA ASP A 263 -13.79 -13.56 -14.87
C ASP A 263 -12.69 -12.58 -15.31
N PHE A 264 -11.49 -12.66 -14.74
CA PHE A 264 -10.32 -11.95 -15.22
C PHE A 264 -9.45 -12.85 -16.11
N LYS A 265 -9.08 -12.34 -17.30
CA LYS A 265 -8.08 -12.95 -18.16
C LYS A 265 -6.69 -12.65 -17.63
N LEU A 266 -6.04 -13.64 -17.03
CA LEU A 266 -4.71 -13.51 -16.47
C LEU A 266 -3.64 -13.61 -17.57
N LEU A 267 -2.85 -12.57 -17.74
CA LEU A 267 -1.78 -12.48 -18.71
C LEU A 267 -0.42 -12.73 -18.04
N LEU A 268 0.17 -13.91 -18.33
CA LEU A 268 1.47 -14.32 -17.79
C LEU A 268 2.49 -14.36 -18.92
N ASN A 269 3.22 -13.25 -19.11
CA ASN A 269 4.14 -13.04 -20.22
C ASN A 269 3.45 -13.30 -21.58
N LYS A 270 2.24 -12.73 -21.75
CA LYS A 270 1.38 -12.93 -22.91
C LYS A 270 0.70 -11.61 -23.31
N ALA A 271 0.26 -11.57 -24.55
CA ALA A 271 -0.59 -10.51 -25.07
C ALA A 271 -1.95 -11.05 -25.50
N ASP A 272 -2.92 -10.14 -25.51
CA ASP A 272 -4.23 -10.32 -26.13
C ASP A 272 -4.48 -9.19 -27.11
N ILE A 273 -5.16 -9.48 -28.22
CA ILE A 273 -5.52 -8.52 -29.25
C ILE A 273 -7.00 -8.21 -29.11
N VAL A 274 -7.30 -6.93 -29.01
CA VAL A 274 -8.67 -6.42 -29.02
C VAL A 274 -8.91 -5.73 -30.36
N GLU A 275 -9.99 -6.14 -31.02
CA GLU A 275 -10.41 -5.58 -32.30
C GLU A 275 -11.78 -4.89 -32.16
N ILE A 276 -11.90 -3.69 -32.72
CA ILE A 276 -13.14 -2.93 -32.84
C ILE A 276 -13.20 -2.40 -34.26
N ASP A 277 -14.23 -2.83 -35.00
CA ASP A 277 -14.48 -2.39 -36.39
C ASP A 277 -13.22 -2.41 -37.29
N GLY A 278 -12.46 -3.53 -37.20
CA GLY A 278 -11.25 -3.75 -38.00
C GLY A 278 -9.97 -3.12 -37.47
N GLU A 279 -10.04 -2.20 -36.52
CA GLU A 279 -8.86 -1.64 -35.86
C GLU A 279 -8.45 -2.45 -34.63
N LYS A 280 -7.14 -2.52 -34.35
CA LYS A 280 -6.58 -3.40 -33.32
C LYS A 280 -5.68 -2.65 -32.34
N ILE A 281 -5.80 -3.02 -31.07
CA ILE A 281 -4.84 -2.70 -30.02
C ILE A 281 -4.36 -3.99 -29.34
N ALA A 282 -3.17 -3.95 -28.74
CA ALA A 282 -2.67 -5.08 -27.96
C ALA A 282 -2.65 -4.73 -26.45
N ILE A 283 -3.17 -5.66 -25.65
CA ILE A 283 -3.07 -5.64 -24.19
C ILE A 283 -2.02 -6.67 -23.81
N LEU A 284 -0.88 -6.21 -23.29
CA LEU A 284 0.23 -7.06 -22.86
C LEU A 284 0.20 -7.21 -21.33
N GLY A 285 0.55 -8.38 -20.85
CA GLY A 285 0.77 -8.62 -19.43
C GLY A 285 2.07 -9.36 -19.22
N VAL A 286 2.87 -8.85 -18.30
CA VAL A 286 4.07 -9.52 -17.81
C VAL A 286 3.84 -10.03 -16.40
N GLU A 287 4.47 -11.15 -16.07
CA GLU A 287 4.60 -11.60 -14.69
C GLU A 287 5.42 -10.60 -13.87
N ASN A 288 5.51 -10.77 -12.54
CA ASN A 288 6.22 -9.79 -11.74
C ASN A 288 7.67 -9.60 -12.22
N TRP A 289 7.96 -8.38 -12.62
CA TRP A 289 9.31 -7.90 -12.89
C TRP A 289 9.62 -6.82 -11.86
N GLY A 290 10.69 -6.91 -11.15
CA GLY A 290 11.06 -5.91 -10.13
C GLY A 290 12.56 -5.92 -9.88
N ASN A 291 13.08 -4.78 -9.43
CA ASN A 291 14.49 -4.68 -9.06
C ASN A 291 14.81 -5.57 -7.85
N PRO A 292 16.02 -6.13 -7.75
CA PRO A 292 16.43 -6.88 -6.57
C PRO A 292 16.14 -6.10 -5.27
N PRO A 293 15.67 -6.76 -4.22
CA PRO A 293 15.64 -8.19 -3.97
C PRO A 293 14.37 -8.94 -4.43
N PHE A 294 13.51 -8.32 -5.27
CA PHE A 294 12.35 -8.99 -5.83
C PHE A 294 12.77 -9.97 -6.92
N LYS A 295 12.06 -11.09 -7.01
CA LYS A 295 12.27 -12.07 -8.06
C LYS A 295 11.67 -11.57 -9.37
N GLN A 296 12.40 -11.78 -10.45
CA GLN A 296 11.96 -11.45 -11.80
C GLN A 296 11.40 -12.69 -12.47
N TYR A 297 10.12 -12.70 -12.74
CA TYR A 297 9.39 -13.71 -13.51
C TYR A 297 8.94 -13.15 -14.86
N GLY A 298 8.93 -11.83 -14.99
CA GLY A 298 8.47 -11.10 -16.16
C GLY A 298 9.42 -11.27 -17.35
N ASP A 299 8.82 -11.47 -18.53
CA ASP A 299 9.47 -11.57 -19.83
C ASP A 299 8.70 -10.74 -20.85
N LEU A 300 9.18 -9.52 -21.07
CA LEU A 300 8.53 -8.57 -21.97
C LEU A 300 8.65 -9.00 -23.43
N GLN A 301 9.78 -9.60 -23.83
CA GLN A 301 9.99 -10.05 -25.19
C GLN A 301 9.03 -11.17 -25.57
N LYS A 302 8.77 -12.08 -24.64
CA LYS A 302 7.75 -13.12 -24.81
C LYS A 302 6.35 -12.54 -24.97
N SER A 303 6.01 -11.50 -24.21
CA SER A 303 4.73 -10.80 -24.34
C SER A 303 4.58 -10.08 -25.68
N LEU A 304 5.66 -9.55 -26.24
CA LEU A 304 5.66 -8.79 -27.49
C LEU A 304 5.62 -9.68 -28.74
N LYS A 305 6.09 -10.93 -28.67
CA LYS A 305 6.38 -11.82 -29.80
C LYS A 305 5.27 -11.86 -30.88
N ASN A 306 4.00 -11.90 -30.48
CA ASN A 306 2.88 -12.06 -31.42
C ASN A 306 2.12 -10.77 -31.72
N VAL A 307 2.61 -9.61 -31.23
CA VAL A 307 1.91 -8.32 -31.35
C VAL A 307 2.83 -7.19 -31.79
N THR A 308 3.99 -7.54 -32.35
CA THR A 308 4.97 -6.56 -32.86
C THR A 308 4.35 -5.59 -33.86
N ASN A 309 3.49 -6.09 -34.76
CA ASN A 309 2.83 -5.34 -35.82
C ASN A 309 1.62 -4.51 -35.37
N ILE A 310 1.17 -4.66 -34.11
CA ILE A 310 0.06 -3.85 -33.59
C ILE A 310 0.61 -2.48 -33.18
N PRO A 311 0.09 -1.38 -33.72
CA PRO A 311 0.71 -0.06 -33.50
C PRO A 311 0.47 0.48 -32.09
N PHE A 312 -0.66 0.20 -31.47
CA PHE A 312 -1.00 0.69 -30.13
C PHE A 312 -1.01 -0.45 -29.11
N LYS A 313 -0.20 -0.29 -28.07
CA LYS A 313 0.00 -1.30 -27.04
C LYS A 313 -0.17 -0.73 -25.64
N ILE A 314 -0.92 -1.47 -24.78
CA ILE A 314 -1.06 -1.19 -23.34
C ILE A 314 -0.38 -2.33 -22.58
N LEU A 315 0.54 -2.01 -21.70
CA LEU A 315 1.25 -2.98 -20.85
C LEU A 315 0.73 -2.94 -19.43
N LEU A 316 0.39 -4.10 -18.90
CA LEU A 316 0.15 -4.34 -17.48
C LEU A 316 1.43 -4.91 -16.87
N SER A 317 2.02 -4.19 -15.92
CA SER A 317 3.25 -4.61 -15.22
C SER A 317 3.19 -4.11 -13.78
N HIS A 318 3.30 -5.02 -12.82
CA HIS A 318 3.10 -4.69 -11.41
C HIS A 318 4.09 -3.64 -10.89
N ASP A 319 5.40 -3.89 -11.04
CA ASP A 319 6.45 -2.98 -10.52
C ASP A 319 6.77 -1.88 -11.55
N PRO A 320 6.66 -0.59 -11.17
CA PRO A 320 6.93 0.53 -12.06
C PRO A 320 8.39 0.64 -12.50
N SER A 321 9.33 -0.01 -11.84
CA SER A 321 10.74 -0.03 -12.23
C SER A 321 10.93 -0.63 -13.63
N HIS A 322 10.09 -1.60 -14.00
CA HIS A 322 10.11 -2.25 -15.30
C HIS A 322 10.00 -1.26 -16.47
N TRP A 323 9.19 -0.21 -16.30
CA TRP A 323 9.01 0.80 -17.33
C TRP A 323 10.31 1.48 -17.75
N LYS A 324 11.14 1.87 -16.78
CA LYS A 324 12.43 2.51 -17.05
C LYS A 324 13.44 1.52 -17.64
N GLU A 325 13.42 0.28 -17.13
CA GLU A 325 14.47 -0.69 -17.45
C GLU A 325 14.26 -1.38 -18.80
N GLU A 326 13.00 -1.66 -19.19
CA GLU A 326 12.74 -2.44 -20.42
C GLU A 326 11.74 -1.80 -21.41
N VAL A 327 10.98 -0.77 -21.03
CA VAL A 327 9.87 -0.26 -21.84
C VAL A 327 10.19 1.06 -22.53
N VAL A 328 10.56 2.08 -21.73
CA VAL A 328 10.77 3.44 -22.24
C VAL A 328 11.95 3.49 -23.20
N GLU A 329 11.74 4.09 -24.37
CA GLU A 329 12.74 4.22 -25.45
C GLU A 329 13.23 2.89 -26.06
N LYS A 330 12.78 1.74 -25.54
CA LYS A 330 13.17 0.41 -25.99
C LYS A 330 12.04 -0.32 -26.73
N THR A 331 10.82 0.16 -26.61
CA THR A 331 9.62 -0.44 -27.21
C THR A 331 8.70 0.65 -27.76
N ASN A 332 7.66 0.24 -28.48
CA ASN A 332 6.56 1.12 -28.93
C ASN A 332 5.29 0.98 -28.05
N ILE A 333 5.42 0.58 -26.80
CA ILE A 333 4.32 0.51 -25.83
C ILE A 333 3.88 1.93 -25.49
N ALA A 334 2.61 2.27 -25.73
CA ALA A 334 2.10 3.62 -25.54
C ALA A 334 1.75 3.91 -24.07
N LEU A 335 1.16 2.95 -23.37
CA LEU A 335 0.73 3.10 -21.98
C LEU A 335 1.17 1.90 -21.14
N THR A 336 1.81 2.15 -20.03
CA THR A 336 2.12 1.13 -18.99
C THR A 336 1.33 1.44 -17.73
N LEU A 337 0.73 0.42 -17.13
CA LEU A 337 -0.03 0.51 -15.90
C LEU A 337 0.65 -0.32 -14.82
N SER A 338 0.90 0.30 -13.65
CA SER A 338 1.63 -0.34 -12.55
C SER A 338 1.01 -0.01 -11.18
N GLY A 339 1.33 -0.85 -10.18
CA GLY A 339 0.97 -0.67 -8.77
C GLY A 339 2.17 -0.68 -7.83
N HIS A 340 2.23 -1.67 -6.93
CA HIS A 340 3.37 -2.07 -6.09
C HIS A 340 3.76 -1.12 -4.95
N THR A 341 3.81 0.17 -5.18
CA THR A 341 4.39 1.14 -4.25
C THR A 341 3.46 1.53 -3.12
N HIS A 342 2.14 1.42 -3.32
CA HIS A 342 1.08 1.93 -2.44
C HIS A 342 1.20 3.43 -2.07
N GLY A 343 2.13 4.17 -2.67
CA GLY A 343 2.58 5.46 -2.13
C GLY A 343 3.07 5.33 -0.70
N MET A 344 3.68 4.18 -0.33
CA MET A 344 4.06 3.78 1.04
C MET A 344 2.91 3.82 2.07
N GLN A 345 1.64 3.93 1.61
CA GLN A 345 0.45 4.15 2.46
C GLN A 345 0.55 5.43 3.32
N ALA A 346 1.61 6.22 3.19
CA ALA A 346 1.87 7.41 3.98
C ALA A 346 2.47 8.54 3.13
N GLY A 347 1.93 9.75 3.26
CA GLY A 347 2.41 10.91 2.53
C GLY A 347 1.37 12.00 2.36
N ILE A 348 1.67 12.95 1.48
CA ILE A 348 0.83 14.09 1.15
C ILE A 348 0.32 13.92 -0.29
N ASP A 349 -1.00 13.89 -0.47
CA ASP A 349 -1.67 13.75 -1.76
C ASP A 349 -2.59 14.96 -2.01
N LEU A 350 -2.00 16.06 -2.40
CA LEU A 350 -2.68 17.31 -2.78
C LEU A 350 -2.70 17.45 -4.30
N LYS A 351 -3.63 18.28 -4.81
CA LYS A 351 -3.86 18.47 -6.26
C LYS A 351 -2.57 18.73 -7.06
N ASN A 352 -1.64 19.51 -6.51
CA ASN A 352 -0.42 19.94 -7.19
C ASN A 352 0.88 19.52 -6.47
N LYS A 353 0.79 18.82 -5.34
CA LYS A 353 1.95 18.39 -4.55
C LYS A 353 1.72 16.99 -4.02
N ASN A 354 2.46 16.03 -4.55
CA ASN A 354 2.50 14.67 -4.06
C ASN A 354 3.85 14.42 -3.42
N TRP A 355 3.84 13.94 -2.20
CA TRP A 355 5.06 13.57 -1.50
C TRP A 355 4.82 12.27 -0.71
N SER A 356 5.78 11.37 -0.75
CA SER A 356 5.84 10.18 0.10
C SER A 356 7.29 9.78 0.30
N PRO A 357 7.65 9.19 1.45
CA PRO A 357 9.00 8.65 1.66
C PRO A 357 9.42 7.62 0.60
N ILE A 358 8.46 6.96 -0.05
CA ILE A 358 8.75 5.98 -1.10
C ILE A 358 9.48 6.58 -2.31
N GLN A 359 9.38 7.90 -2.55
CA GLN A 359 10.07 8.59 -3.65
C GLN A 359 11.59 8.44 -3.62
N TYR A 360 12.16 8.24 -2.44
CA TYR A 360 13.59 8.00 -2.28
C TYR A 360 14.04 6.61 -2.74
N LYS A 361 13.08 5.68 -2.91
CA LYS A 361 13.33 4.34 -3.41
C LYS A 361 12.83 4.14 -4.84
N TYR A 362 11.66 4.69 -5.17
CA TYR A 362 11.02 4.59 -6.48
C TYR A 362 10.86 5.97 -7.09
N LYS A 363 11.60 6.26 -8.18
CA LYS A 363 11.45 7.53 -8.91
C LYS A 363 10.03 7.71 -9.46
N HIS A 364 9.42 6.62 -9.94
CA HIS A 364 8.06 6.56 -10.44
C HIS A 364 7.20 5.82 -9.41
N TRP A 365 6.60 6.54 -8.47
CA TRP A 365 5.92 5.92 -7.34
C TRP A 365 4.41 6.13 -7.28
N ALA A 366 3.86 7.15 -7.94
CA ALA A 366 2.42 7.37 -8.03
C ALA A 366 2.06 8.46 -9.05
N GLY A 367 0.97 8.26 -9.80
CA GLY A 367 0.48 9.21 -10.79
C GLY A 367 0.99 8.94 -12.19
N LEU A 368 0.79 9.94 -13.07
CA LEU A 368 1.13 9.85 -14.49
C LEU A 368 2.52 10.40 -14.75
N TYR A 369 3.32 9.62 -15.46
CA TYR A 369 4.64 9.99 -15.98
C TYR A 369 4.61 9.90 -17.49
N LYS A 370 5.39 10.76 -18.15
CA LYS A 370 5.50 10.83 -19.60
C LYS A 370 6.97 10.88 -20.01
N ASN A 371 7.33 10.10 -21.02
CA ASN A 371 8.57 10.24 -21.76
C ASN A 371 8.24 10.13 -23.26
N ASN A 372 8.43 11.23 -23.98
CA ASN A 372 8.05 11.36 -25.39
C ASN A 372 6.56 10.97 -25.61
N LYS A 373 6.32 9.88 -26.36
CA LYS A 373 4.98 9.35 -26.68
C LYS A 373 4.56 8.20 -25.76
N GLN A 374 5.36 7.86 -24.75
CA GLN A 374 5.12 6.76 -23.84
C GLN A 374 4.69 7.27 -22.45
N TYR A 375 3.68 6.63 -21.89
CA TYR A 375 3.15 6.98 -20.58
C TYR A 375 3.27 5.80 -19.61
N LEU A 376 3.55 6.12 -18.36
CA LEU A 376 3.42 5.22 -17.22
C LEU A 376 2.41 5.82 -16.25
N TYR A 377 1.47 5.01 -15.79
CA TYR A 377 0.64 5.36 -14.64
C TYR A 377 0.87 4.39 -13.49
N VAL A 378 1.15 4.93 -12.32
CA VAL A 378 1.34 4.15 -11.08
C VAL A 378 0.22 4.47 -10.11
N THR A 379 -0.62 3.48 -9.82
CA THR A 379 -1.71 3.62 -8.84
C THR A 379 -1.20 3.44 -7.41
N ARG A 380 -1.92 4.01 -6.44
CA ARG A 380 -1.65 3.85 -5.01
C ARG A 380 -2.28 2.58 -4.42
N GLY A 381 -2.94 1.78 -5.26
CA GLY A 381 -3.60 0.54 -4.85
C GLY A 381 -4.85 0.72 -4.01
N LEU A 382 -5.64 -0.33 -3.89
CA LEU A 382 -6.92 -0.33 -3.16
C LEU A 382 -6.80 -0.82 -1.71
N GLY A 383 -5.94 -1.79 -1.46
CA GLY A 383 -5.76 -2.42 -0.14
C GLY A 383 -4.64 -1.80 0.68
N TRP A 384 -4.11 -2.58 1.59
CA TRP A 384 -2.95 -2.22 2.41
C TRP A 384 -2.16 -3.45 2.81
N ILE A 385 -0.90 -3.24 3.17
CA ILE A 385 -0.04 -4.31 3.67
C ILE A 385 0.83 -3.80 4.83
N GLY A 386 1.07 -4.64 5.82
CA GLY A 386 1.88 -4.30 6.99
C GLY A 386 1.18 -3.36 7.95
N PHE A 387 1.36 -2.05 7.80
CA PHE A 387 0.67 -1.05 8.60
C PHE A 387 -0.84 -1.06 8.28
N PRO A 388 -1.73 -1.21 9.30
CA PRO A 388 -3.17 -1.37 9.08
C PRO A 388 -3.88 -0.03 8.85
N GLY A 389 -3.31 0.84 8.03
CA GLY A 389 -3.83 2.18 7.81
C GLY A 389 -3.25 2.84 6.57
N ARG A 390 -3.82 4.02 6.24
CA ARG A 390 -3.32 4.90 5.18
C ARG A 390 -3.30 6.33 5.68
N LEU A 391 -2.11 6.93 5.69
CA LEU A 391 -1.85 8.28 6.20
C LEU A 391 -1.69 9.24 5.01
N GLY A 392 -2.74 10.00 4.70
CA GLY A 392 -2.77 10.93 3.56
C GLY A 392 -2.85 10.27 2.17
N MET A 393 -2.54 8.96 2.04
CA MET A 393 -2.59 8.20 0.79
C MET A 393 -3.86 7.35 0.72
N ARG A 394 -4.95 7.90 0.17
CA ARG A 394 -6.25 7.22 0.05
C ARG A 394 -6.16 6.04 -0.92
N PRO A 395 -6.97 4.96 -0.69
CA PRO A 395 -7.17 3.90 -1.67
C PRO A 395 -7.64 4.49 -3.00
N GLU A 396 -7.07 4.01 -4.10
CA GLU A 396 -7.23 4.63 -5.42
C GLU A 396 -7.89 3.70 -6.44
N ILE A 397 -8.89 4.23 -7.12
CA ILE A 397 -9.47 3.68 -8.35
C ILE A 397 -9.08 4.65 -9.45
N THR A 398 -8.35 4.18 -10.46
CA THR A 398 -7.96 5.04 -11.57
C THR A 398 -8.90 4.85 -12.75
N PHE A 399 -9.52 5.93 -13.20
CA PHE A 399 -10.36 5.97 -14.40
C PHE A 399 -9.60 6.70 -15.51
N ILE A 400 -9.33 6.01 -16.60
CA ILE A 400 -8.57 6.52 -17.75
C ILE A 400 -9.48 6.56 -18.97
N GLU A 401 -9.55 7.70 -19.62
CA GLU A 401 -10.15 7.86 -20.94
C GLU A 401 -9.02 8.08 -21.95
N LEU A 402 -8.99 7.25 -23.00
CA LEU A 402 -8.02 7.38 -24.07
C LEU A 402 -8.57 8.31 -25.14
N HIS A 403 -7.76 9.27 -25.57
CA HIS A 403 -8.08 10.23 -26.62
C HIS A 403 -6.99 10.28 -27.70
N LYS A 404 -7.38 10.66 -28.91
CA LYS A 404 -6.48 10.91 -30.05
C LYS A 404 -5.96 12.33 -30.08
#